data_2c4dc49e7410941b5d6b8ee24003f0be
#
_entry.id   2c4dc49e7410941b5d6b8ee24003f0be
#
_cell.length_a   1.000
_cell.length_b   1.000
_cell.length_c   1.000
_cell.angle_alpha   90.00
_cell.angle_beta   90.00
_cell.angle_gamma   90.00
#
_symmetry.space_group_name_H-M   'P 1'
#
loop_
_entity.id
_entity.type
_entity.pdbx_description
1 polymer ?
#
loop_
_entity_poly.entity_id
_entity_poly.type
_entity_poly.pdbx_seq_one_letter_code
_entity_poly.pdbx_strand_id
1 'polypeptide(L)'
;MSDTSSAIPEKFDPANQHKQLTAQQQSVINKLFRRLIVFLFVLFIFSFLDRINIGFAGLTMGQDLGLNATMFGLATTLFYATYVIFGIPSNVMLSIVGARRWIATIMVLWGIASTATMFATGPNSLYILRMLVGITEAGFLPGILLYLTYWFPAFFRARANALFMIAMPVTTALGSIVSGYILSMDGLLNLHGWQWLFLLEGFPSVLLGIMVWFWLDDSPSKAKWLTADDKKCLQEMMDNDRLTLVQPEGAISHHAMQQRSLWR
;
A
#
# COMPACT_ATOMS: atom_id res chain seq x y z
N MET A 1 -60.35 7.24 20.20
CA MET A 1 -59.43 8.12 19.51
C MET A 1 -58.04 7.64 19.91
N SER A 2 -57.45 6.79 19.11
CA SER A 2 -56.15 6.18 19.31
C SER A 2 -55.17 6.83 18.32
N ASP A 3 -54.27 7.61 18.87
CA ASP A 3 -53.26 8.36 18.14
C ASP A 3 -52.10 7.39 17.78
N THR A 4 -52.10 6.88 16.56
CA THR A 4 -50.98 6.12 16.01
C THR A 4 -50.03 7.09 15.33
N SER A 5 -49.11 7.65 16.15
CA SER A 5 -47.96 8.37 15.64
C SER A 5 -47.09 7.40 14.83
N SER A 6 -47.15 7.47 13.51
CA SER A 6 -46.27 6.77 12.59
C SER A 6 -44.86 7.33 12.72
N ALA A 7 -43.98 6.60 13.41
CA ALA A 7 -42.56 6.90 13.44
C ALA A 7 -42.01 6.83 12.00
N ILE A 8 -41.66 7.99 11.45
CA ILE A 8 -40.90 8.12 10.22
C ILE A 8 -39.55 7.39 10.42
N PRO A 9 -39.18 6.41 9.61
CA PRO A 9 -37.89 5.77 9.75
C PRO A 9 -36.81 6.83 9.58
N GLU A 10 -35.91 6.89 10.58
CA GLU A 10 -34.80 7.81 10.66
C GLU A 10 -33.98 7.73 9.35
N LYS A 11 -33.83 8.86 8.70
CA LYS A 11 -33.12 8.96 7.42
C LYS A 11 -31.72 8.39 7.59
N PHE A 12 -31.35 7.42 6.77
CA PHE A 12 -30.01 6.87 6.71
C PHE A 12 -29.00 8.00 6.48
N ASP A 13 -28.28 8.37 7.54
CA ASP A 13 -27.20 9.36 7.51
C ASP A 13 -25.86 8.64 7.65
N PRO A 14 -25.07 8.56 6.57
CA PRO A 14 -23.75 7.93 6.61
C PRO A 14 -22.80 8.54 7.64
N ALA A 15 -22.98 9.83 7.95
CA ALA A 15 -22.18 10.52 8.98
C ALA A 15 -22.54 10.09 10.42
N ASN A 16 -23.74 9.55 10.61
CA ASN A 16 -24.22 9.10 11.92
C ASN A 16 -23.79 7.67 12.28
N GLN A 17 -23.41 6.85 11.28
CA GLN A 17 -22.84 5.51 11.54
C GLN A 17 -21.53 5.57 12.33
N HIS A 18 -20.80 6.69 12.27
CA HIS A 18 -19.56 6.88 13.03
C HIS A 18 -19.77 7.16 14.52
N LYS A 19 -20.95 7.58 14.92
CA LYS A 19 -21.24 7.93 16.31
C LYS A 19 -21.56 6.73 17.20
N GLN A 20 -21.68 5.52 16.67
CA GLN A 20 -22.21 4.37 17.43
C GLN A 20 -21.37 3.08 17.35
N LEU A 21 -20.04 3.19 17.15
CA LEU A 21 -19.20 2.02 17.38
C LEU A 21 -19.26 1.66 18.88
N THR A 22 -19.53 0.42 19.18
CA THR A 22 -19.42 -0.07 20.55
C THR A 22 -17.98 0.05 21.03
N ALA A 23 -17.78 0.17 22.34
CA ALA A 23 -16.42 0.24 22.92
C ALA A 23 -15.55 -0.95 22.49
N GLN A 24 -16.15 -2.13 22.30
CA GLN A 24 -15.47 -3.33 21.82
C GLN A 24 -15.04 -3.17 20.36
N GLN A 25 -15.91 -2.74 19.46
CA GLN A 25 -15.60 -2.49 18.04
C GLN A 25 -14.47 -1.48 17.89
N GLN A 26 -14.53 -0.37 18.65
CA GLN A 26 -13.46 0.64 18.65
C GLN A 26 -12.13 0.06 19.13
N SER A 27 -12.14 -0.78 20.17
CA SER A 27 -10.95 -1.47 20.67
C SER A 27 -10.33 -2.38 19.62
N VAL A 28 -11.15 -3.19 18.92
CA VAL A 28 -10.70 -4.09 17.86
C VAL A 28 -10.06 -3.30 16.71
N ILE A 29 -10.74 -2.25 16.23
CA ILE A 29 -10.22 -1.40 15.15
C ILE A 29 -8.91 -0.74 15.55
N ASN A 30 -8.78 -0.24 16.79
CA ASN A 30 -7.53 0.37 17.28
C ASN A 30 -6.37 -0.67 17.32
N LYS A 31 -6.64 -1.92 17.71
CA LYS A 31 -5.65 -3.01 17.67
C LYS A 31 -5.19 -3.27 16.22
N LEU A 32 -6.12 -3.33 15.26
CA LEU A 32 -5.81 -3.50 13.84
C LEU A 32 -4.95 -2.34 13.31
N PHE A 33 -5.34 -1.10 13.59
CA PHE A 33 -4.58 0.08 13.14
C PHE A 33 -3.16 0.07 13.68
N ARG A 34 -2.98 -0.13 15.00
CA ARG A 34 -1.65 -0.12 15.63
C ARG A 34 -0.75 -1.23 15.11
N ARG A 35 -1.29 -2.42 14.82
CA ARG A 35 -0.48 -3.57 14.43
C ARG A 35 -0.28 -3.65 12.92
N LEU A 36 -1.33 -3.46 12.14
CA LEU A 36 -1.26 -3.63 10.68
C LEU A 36 -0.94 -2.33 9.96
N ILE A 37 -1.69 -1.25 10.24
CA ILE A 37 -1.51 -0.01 9.46
C ILE A 37 -0.17 0.63 9.71
N VAL A 38 0.29 0.68 10.98
CA VAL A 38 1.62 1.24 11.29
C VAL A 38 2.72 0.44 10.57
N PHE A 39 2.64 -0.88 10.59
CA PHE A 39 3.61 -1.73 9.91
C PHE A 39 3.57 -1.56 8.39
N LEU A 40 2.39 -1.64 7.79
CA LEU A 40 2.21 -1.44 6.35
C LEU A 40 2.62 -0.02 5.90
N PHE A 41 2.43 0.97 6.75
CA PHE A 41 2.87 2.34 6.49
C PHE A 41 4.40 2.44 6.41
N VAL A 42 5.11 1.76 7.32
CA VAL A 42 6.58 1.66 7.26
C VAL A 42 7.02 0.97 5.97
N LEU A 43 6.40 -0.16 5.60
CA LEU A 43 6.71 -0.84 4.34
C LEU A 43 6.49 0.07 3.13
N PHE A 44 5.42 0.87 3.16
CA PHE A 44 5.09 1.81 2.09
C PHE A 44 6.12 2.95 1.97
N ILE A 45 6.63 3.47 3.10
CA ILE A 45 7.71 4.47 3.11
C ILE A 45 8.93 3.93 2.37
N PHE A 46 9.39 2.72 2.70
CA PHE A 46 10.57 2.13 2.05
C PHE A 46 10.33 1.83 0.57
N SER A 47 9.14 1.34 0.20
CA SER A 47 8.78 1.15 -1.21
C SER A 47 8.83 2.46 -1.99
N PHE A 48 8.28 3.53 -1.42
CA PHE A 48 8.27 4.82 -2.09
C PHE A 48 9.64 5.47 -2.15
N LEU A 49 10.48 5.27 -1.12
CA LEU A 49 11.87 5.74 -1.08
C LEU A 49 12.70 5.06 -2.18
N ASP A 50 12.61 3.73 -2.32
CA ASP A 50 13.27 2.96 -3.37
C ASP A 50 12.87 3.42 -4.79
N ARG A 51 11.64 3.92 -4.94
CA ARG A 51 11.14 4.43 -6.23
C ARG A 51 11.75 5.77 -6.62
N ILE A 52 11.99 6.65 -5.65
CA ILE A 52 12.50 8.01 -5.89
C ILE A 52 14.03 8.11 -5.82
N ASN A 53 14.71 7.11 -5.24
CA ASN A 53 16.16 7.15 -5.02
C ASN A 53 16.98 7.32 -6.31
N ILE A 54 16.51 6.78 -7.44
CA ILE A 54 17.19 6.96 -8.73
C ILE A 54 17.25 8.43 -9.16
N GLY A 55 16.24 9.22 -8.78
CA GLY A 55 16.21 10.66 -9.06
C GLY A 55 17.32 11.39 -8.29
N PHE A 56 17.58 11.00 -7.04
CA PHE A 56 18.67 11.57 -6.24
C PHE A 56 20.04 11.09 -6.71
N ALA A 57 20.17 9.79 -7.06
CA ALA A 57 21.41 9.21 -7.59
C ALA A 57 21.80 9.81 -8.95
N GLY A 58 20.83 10.30 -9.72
CA GLY A 58 20.97 10.61 -11.14
C GLY A 58 22.11 11.55 -11.48
N LEU A 59 22.38 12.56 -10.65
CA LEU A 59 23.41 13.55 -10.92
C LEU A 59 24.82 12.94 -10.83
N THR A 60 25.11 12.18 -9.80
CA THR A 60 26.44 11.56 -9.57
C THR A 60 26.60 10.29 -10.39
N MET A 61 25.63 9.39 -10.36
CA MET A 61 25.61 8.16 -11.13
C MET A 61 25.71 8.40 -12.65
N GLY A 62 25.08 9.51 -13.14
CA GLY A 62 25.14 9.89 -14.54
C GLY A 62 26.56 10.19 -15.02
N GLN A 63 27.37 10.87 -14.21
CA GLN A 63 28.76 11.16 -14.50
C GLN A 63 29.63 9.90 -14.47
N ASP A 64 29.47 9.07 -13.44
CA ASP A 64 30.29 7.86 -13.22
C ASP A 64 30.06 6.79 -14.30
N LEU A 65 28.81 6.62 -14.72
CA LEU A 65 28.43 5.58 -15.68
C LEU A 65 28.26 6.10 -17.13
N GLY A 66 28.57 7.38 -17.38
CA GLY A 66 28.44 7.99 -18.71
C GLY A 66 27.00 8.08 -19.21
N LEU A 67 26.02 8.27 -18.30
CA LEU A 67 24.61 8.31 -18.63
C LEU A 67 24.17 9.72 -18.97
N ASN A 68 23.50 9.88 -20.09
CA ASN A 68 22.84 11.14 -20.44
C ASN A 68 21.37 11.16 -19.96
N ALA A 69 20.70 12.31 -20.06
CA ALA A 69 19.31 12.48 -19.63
C ALA A 69 18.34 11.52 -20.34
N THR A 70 18.57 11.21 -21.63
CA THR A 70 17.75 10.26 -22.38
C THR A 70 17.87 8.84 -21.84
N MET A 71 19.08 8.40 -21.48
CA MET A 71 19.33 7.07 -20.89
C MET A 71 18.66 6.96 -19.52
N PHE A 72 18.71 8.01 -18.70
CA PHE A 72 17.98 8.06 -17.43
C PHE A 72 16.46 8.00 -17.61
N GLY A 73 15.95 8.76 -18.59
CA GLY A 73 14.54 8.73 -18.96
C GLY A 73 14.11 7.33 -19.42
N LEU A 74 14.93 6.65 -20.21
CA LEU A 74 14.66 5.27 -20.65
C LEU A 74 14.68 4.31 -19.47
N ALA A 75 15.63 4.38 -18.55
CA ALA A 75 15.68 3.54 -17.36
C ALA A 75 14.40 3.69 -16.52
N THR A 76 13.93 4.92 -16.33
CA THR A 76 12.66 5.21 -15.63
C THR A 76 11.45 4.67 -16.39
N THR A 77 11.42 4.82 -17.72
CA THR A 77 10.35 4.32 -18.57
C THR A 77 10.26 2.79 -18.51
N LEU A 78 11.38 2.09 -18.57
CA LEU A 78 11.45 0.63 -18.48
C LEU A 78 10.94 0.13 -17.12
N PHE A 79 11.27 0.82 -16.03
CA PHE A 79 10.71 0.53 -14.72
C PHE A 79 9.18 0.62 -14.73
N TYR A 80 8.60 1.75 -15.16
CA TYR A 80 7.15 1.93 -15.16
C TYR A 80 6.44 0.99 -16.15
N ALA A 81 7.03 0.71 -17.30
CA ALA A 81 6.48 -0.23 -18.28
C ALA A 81 6.34 -1.64 -17.65
N THR A 82 7.41 -2.15 -17.05
CA THR A 82 7.37 -3.46 -16.37
C THR A 82 6.46 -3.45 -15.15
N TYR A 83 6.44 -2.37 -14.36
CA TYR A 83 5.55 -2.18 -13.23
C TYR A 83 4.06 -2.30 -13.64
N VAL A 84 3.66 -1.65 -14.73
CA VAL A 84 2.26 -1.71 -15.22
C VAL A 84 1.93 -3.10 -15.77
N ILE A 85 2.81 -3.69 -16.59
CA ILE A 85 2.58 -5.00 -17.19
C ILE A 85 2.45 -6.09 -16.13
N PHE A 86 3.31 -6.10 -15.13
CA PHE A 86 3.34 -7.13 -14.09
C PHE A 86 2.42 -6.87 -12.90
N GLY A 87 1.76 -5.72 -12.82
CA GLY A 87 0.82 -5.37 -11.75
C GLY A 87 -0.35 -6.35 -11.63
N ILE A 88 -1.01 -6.67 -12.75
CA ILE A 88 -2.14 -7.62 -12.77
C ILE A 88 -1.69 -9.05 -12.45
N PRO A 89 -0.67 -9.63 -13.13
CA PRO A 89 -0.16 -10.95 -12.78
C PRO A 89 0.25 -11.09 -11.32
N SER A 90 0.89 -10.06 -10.75
CA SER A 90 1.30 -10.08 -9.36
C SER A 90 0.11 -10.13 -8.39
N ASN A 91 -0.98 -9.42 -8.68
CA ASN A 91 -2.21 -9.50 -7.88
C ASN A 91 -2.91 -10.86 -7.97
N VAL A 92 -2.90 -11.48 -9.14
CA VAL A 92 -3.39 -12.86 -9.29
C VAL A 92 -2.57 -13.81 -8.44
N MET A 93 -1.25 -13.69 -8.47
CA MET A 93 -0.36 -14.51 -7.62
C MET A 93 -0.62 -14.27 -6.13
N LEU A 94 -0.91 -13.04 -5.71
CA LEU A 94 -1.26 -12.74 -4.31
C LEU A 94 -2.53 -13.48 -3.88
N SER A 95 -3.54 -13.57 -4.73
CA SER A 95 -4.78 -14.30 -4.42
C SER A 95 -4.59 -15.82 -4.33
N ILE A 96 -3.62 -16.39 -5.09
CA ILE A 96 -3.32 -17.82 -5.10
C ILE A 96 -2.38 -18.22 -3.95
N VAL A 97 -1.30 -17.48 -3.76
CA VAL A 97 -0.22 -17.82 -2.80
C VAL A 97 -0.57 -17.38 -1.38
N GLY A 98 -1.43 -16.37 -1.25
CA GLY A 98 -1.74 -15.69 0.00
C GLY A 98 -0.93 -14.41 0.20
N ALA A 99 -1.57 -13.43 0.84
CA ALA A 99 -1.04 -12.07 0.94
C ALA A 99 0.31 -12.01 1.66
N ARG A 100 0.43 -12.67 2.81
CA ARG A 100 1.67 -12.70 3.61
C ARG A 100 2.86 -13.19 2.80
N ARG A 101 2.73 -14.37 2.19
CA ARG A 101 3.83 -15.01 1.46
C ARG A 101 4.20 -14.20 0.23
N TRP A 102 3.21 -13.72 -0.51
CA TRP A 102 3.46 -12.99 -1.74
C TRP A 102 4.07 -11.61 -1.49
N ILE A 103 3.54 -10.82 -0.54
CA ILE A 103 4.11 -9.51 -0.17
C ILE A 103 5.54 -9.69 0.33
N ALA A 104 5.81 -10.67 1.19
CA ALA A 104 7.16 -10.95 1.66
C ALA A 104 8.11 -11.29 0.50
N THR A 105 7.69 -12.16 -0.42
CA THR A 105 8.50 -12.58 -1.58
C THR A 105 8.84 -11.40 -2.49
N ILE A 106 7.83 -10.60 -2.88
CA ILE A 106 8.09 -9.46 -3.77
C ILE A 106 8.96 -8.40 -3.09
N MET A 107 8.79 -8.17 -1.78
CA MET A 107 9.64 -7.23 -1.03
C MET A 107 11.11 -7.67 -0.99
N VAL A 108 11.37 -8.94 -0.74
CA VAL A 108 12.74 -9.48 -0.76
C VAL A 108 13.33 -9.37 -2.15
N LEU A 109 12.59 -9.76 -3.19
CA LEU A 109 13.07 -9.73 -4.57
C LEU A 109 13.35 -8.30 -5.05
N TRP A 110 12.43 -7.36 -4.79
CA TRP A 110 12.68 -5.97 -5.19
C TRP A 110 13.82 -5.36 -4.38
N GLY A 111 13.90 -5.61 -3.06
CA GLY A 111 14.99 -5.11 -2.23
C GLY A 111 16.36 -5.61 -2.70
N ILE A 112 16.45 -6.88 -3.13
CA ILE A 112 17.66 -7.44 -3.77
C ILE A 112 17.95 -6.72 -5.09
N ALA A 113 16.95 -6.54 -5.96
CA ALA A 113 17.12 -5.89 -7.25
C ALA A 113 17.51 -4.40 -7.10
N SER A 114 16.89 -3.70 -6.13
CA SER A 114 17.23 -2.31 -5.79
C SER A 114 18.66 -2.20 -5.27
N THR A 115 19.03 -3.03 -4.28
CA THR A 115 20.39 -3.08 -3.74
C THR A 115 21.41 -3.44 -4.81
N ALA A 116 21.09 -4.40 -5.70
CA ALA A 116 21.98 -4.80 -6.79
C ALA A 116 22.25 -3.65 -7.79
N THR A 117 21.46 -2.58 -7.78
CA THR A 117 21.72 -1.39 -8.61
C THR A 117 23.05 -0.73 -8.25
N MET A 118 23.58 -0.93 -7.02
CA MET A 118 24.93 -0.47 -6.66
C MET A 118 26.04 -1.06 -7.54
N PHE A 119 25.80 -2.19 -8.19
CA PHE A 119 26.75 -2.86 -9.08
C PHE A 119 26.56 -2.49 -10.57
N ALA A 120 25.73 -1.48 -10.87
CA ALA A 120 25.55 -1.03 -12.23
C ALA A 120 26.88 -0.51 -12.82
N THR A 121 27.22 -0.95 -14.03
CA THR A 121 28.47 -0.63 -14.72
C THR A 121 28.26 0.21 -15.99
N GLY A 122 27.02 0.52 -16.32
CA GLY A 122 26.66 1.29 -17.50
C GLY A 122 25.17 1.23 -17.81
N PRO A 123 24.73 1.81 -18.97
CA PRO A 123 23.31 1.94 -19.29
C PRO A 123 22.57 0.60 -19.32
N ASN A 124 23.14 -0.42 -19.96
CA ASN A 124 22.47 -1.71 -20.14
C ASN A 124 22.22 -2.43 -18.81
N SER A 125 23.21 -2.41 -17.91
CA SER A 125 23.05 -2.98 -16.57
C SER A 125 21.99 -2.25 -15.76
N LEU A 126 21.95 -0.91 -15.86
CA LEU A 126 20.92 -0.09 -15.23
C LEU A 126 19.52 -0.43 -15.78
N TYR A 127 19.35 -0.58 -17.08
CA TYR A 127 18.06 -0.93 -17.68
C TYR A 127 17.54 -2.27 -17.17
N ILE A 128 18.38 -3.30 -17.15
CA ILE A 128 18.01 -4.62 -16.66
C ILE A 128 17.60 -4.54 -15.18
N LEU A 129 18.38 -3.86 -14.35
CA LEU A 129 18.07 -3.71 -12.93
C LEU A 129 16.78 -2.92 -12.70
N ARG A 130 16.54 -1.84 -13.44
CA ARG A 130 15.28 -1.10 -13.38
C ARG A 130 14.05 -1.92 -13.79
N MET A 131 14.18 -2.76 -14.82
CA MET A 131 13.13 -3.70 -15.21
C MET A 131 12.87 -4.71 -14.10
N LEU A 132 13.90 -5.28 -13.48
CA LEU A 132 13.75 -6.24 -12.38
C LEU A 132 13.05 -5.60 -11.17
N VAL A 133 13.45 -4.38 -10.78
CA VAL A 133 12.75 -3.65 -9.71
C VAL A 133 11.30 -3.41 -10.09
N GLY A 134 10.99 -2.97 -11.32
CA GLY A 134 9.63 -2.74 -11.78
C GLY A 134 8.77 -4.01 -11.76
N ILE A 135 9.30 -5.15 -12.21
CA ILE A 135 8.61 -6.45 -12.17
C ILE A 135 8.29 -6.86 -10.73
N THR A 136 9.27 -6.76 -9.85
CA THR A 136 9.15 -7.27 -8.48
C THR A 136 8.33 -6.35 -7.58
N GLU A 137 8.37 -5.03 -7.79
CA GLU A 137 7.59 -4.06 -7.01
C GLU A 137 6.12 -3.96 -7.46
N ALA A 138 5.80 -4.37 -8.69
CA ALA A 138 4.50 -4.12 -9.34
C ALA A 138 3.25 -4.51 -8.55
N GLY A 139 3.32 -5.56 -7.75
CA GLY A 139 2.19 -6.05 -6.96
C GLY A 139 2.09 -5.49 -5.56
N PHE A 140 3.02 -4.65 -5.12
CA PHE A 140 3.10 -4.25 -3.72
C PHE A 140 1.92 -3.36 -3.30
N LEU A 141 1.73 -2.21 -3.93
CA LEU A 141 0.64 -1.30 -3.56
C LEU A 141 -0.75 -1.92 -3.76
N PRO A 142 -1.09 -2.48 -4.94
CA PRO A 142 -2.38 -3.14 -5.11
C PRO A 142 -2.53 -4.36 -4.19
N GLY A 143 -1.44 -5.04 -3.87
CA GLY A 143 -1.42 -6.15 -2.90
C GLY A 143 -1.77 -5.69 -1.49
N ILE A 144 -1.23 -4.57 -1.02
CA ILE A 144 -1.61 -3.97 0.27
C ILE A 144 -3.09 -3.57 0.27
N LEU A 145 -3.56 -2.91 -0.80
CA LEU A 145 -4.96 -2.50 -0.90
C LEU A 145 -5.90 -3.71 -0.84
N LEU A 146 -5.58 -4.79 -1.54
CA LEU A 146 -6.33 -6.04 -1.46
C LEU A 146 -6.22 -6.67 -0.06
N TYR A 147 -5.04 -6.70 0.55
CA TYR A 147 -4.86 -7.19 1.92
C TYR A 147 -5.75 -6.46 2.93
N LEU A 148 -5.86 -5.14 2.82
CA LEU A 148 -6.74 -4.34 3.68
C LEU A 148 -8.21 -4.73 3.54
N THR A 149 -8.65 -5.25 2.39
CA THR A 149 -10.04 -5.73 2.22
C THR A 149 -10.36 -6.96 3.05
N TYR A 150 -9.35 -7.74 3.43
CA TYR A 150 -9.53 -8.91 4.29
C TYR A 150 -9.60 -8.55 5.79
N TRP A 151 -9.13 -7.34 6.17
CA TRP A 151 -8.96 -6.94 7.56
C TRP A 151 -9.87 -5.80 8.00
N PHE A 152 -10.36 -4.97 7.07
CA PHE A 152 -11.09 -3.76 7.43
C PHE A 152 -12.40 -3.63 6.65
N PRO A 153 -13.51 -3.21 7.33
CA PRO A 153 -14.70 -2.70 6.66
C PRO A 153 -14.37 -1.51 5.75
N ALA A 154 -15.21 -1.24 4.73
CA ALA A 154 -14.95 -0.27 3.65
C ALA A 154 -14.54 1.12 4.16
N PHE A 155 -15.23 1.61 5.20
CA PHE A 155 -14.94 2.92 5.78
C PHE A 155 -13.53 3.03 6.34
N PHE A 156 -13.07 2.03 7.09
CA PHE A 156 -11.73 2.03 7.68
C PHE A 156 -10.63 1.83 6.63
N ARG A 157 -10.93 1.16 5.51
CA ARG A 157 -10.04 1.07 4.35
C ARG A 157 -9.77 2.45 3.74
N ALA A 158 -10.80 3.28 3.59
CA ALA A 158 -10.64 4.64 3.09
C ALA A 158 -9.70 5.47 3.95
N ARG A 159 -9.82 5.35 5.28
CA ARG A 159 -8.91 6.01 6.24
C ARG A 159 -7.46 5.50 6.13
N ALA A 160 -7.27 4.19 5.98
CA ALA A 160 -5.95 3.60 5.76
C ALA A 160 -5.31 4.08 4.46
N ASN A 161 -6.09 4.13 3.37
CA ASN A 161 -5.63 4.64 2.07
C ASN A 161 -5.23 6.12 2.14
N ALA A 162 -5.98 6.94 2.87
CA ALA A 162 -5.63 8.35 3.08
C ALA A 162 -4.28 8.51 3.80
N LEU A 163 -3.97 7.64 4.77
CA LEU A 163 -2.65 7.64 5.43
C LEU A 163 -1.52 7.32 4.46
N PHE A 164 -1.72 6.37 3.53
CA PHE A 164 -0.71 6.08 2.50
C PHE A 164 -0.50 7.24 1.53
N MET A 165 -1.55 7.98 1.18
CA MET A 165 -1.41 9.20 0.37
C MET A 165 -0.57 10.28 1.07
N ILE A 166 -0.72 10.43 2.39
CA ILE A 166 0.10 11.35 3.19
C ILE A 166 1.55 10.86 3.29
N ALA A 167 1.78 9.55 3.28
CA ALA A 167 3.13 9.00 3.33
C ALA A 167 3.99 9.42 2.13
N MET A 168 3.42 9.58 0.92
CA MET A 168 4.16 9.96 -0.27
C MET A 168 4.92 11.29 -0.12
N PRO A 169 4.27 12.43 0.16
CA PRO A 169 4.98 13.70 0.33
C PRO A 169 5.92 13.70 1.55
N VAL A 170 5.54 13.01 2.63
CA VAL A 170 6.41 12.87 3.81
C VAL A 170 7.67 12.10 3.45
N THR A 171 7.55 10.97 2.74
CA THR A 171 8.71 10.18 2.29
C THR A 171 9.59 10.98 1.32
N THR A 172 8.99 11.75 0.40
CA THR A 172 9.77 12.60 -0.51
C THR A 172 10.57 13.65 0.26
N ALA A 173 9.96 14.33 1.23
CA ALA A 173 10.63 15.36 2.02
C ALA A 173 11.75 14.76 2.92
N LEU A 174 11.46 13.70 3.67
CA LEU A 174 12.45 13.04 4.51
C LEU A 174 13.51 12.31 3.68
N GLY A 175 13.08 11.66 2.60
CA GLY A 175 13.96 10.95 1.68
C GLY A 175 14.99 11.88 1.05
N SER A 176 14.61 13.08 0.63
CA SER A 176 15.55 14.04 0.06
C SER A 176 16.68 14.42 1.05
N ILE A 177 16.36 14.55 2.34
CA ILE A 177 17.34 14.85 3.39
C ILE A 177 18.26 13.64 3.61
N VAL A 178 17.68 12.44 3.76
CA VAL A 178 18.41 11.19 4.01
C VAL A 178 19.28 10.84 2.81
N SER A 179 18.72 10.86 1.59
CA SER A 179 19.45 10.56 0.36
C SER A 179 20.58 11.59 0.13
N GLY A 180 20.36 12.87 0.41
CA GLY A 180 21.39 13.90 0.33
C GLY A 180 22.57 13.62 1.30
N TYR A 181 22.26 13.21 2.52
CA TYR A 181 23.29 12.82 3.50
C TYR A 181 24.04 11.56 3.06
N ILE A 182 23.33 10.55 2.55
CA ILE A 182 23.98 9.31 2.05
C ILE A 182 24.88 9.62 0.85
N LEU A 183 24.44 10.47 -0.09
CA LEU A 183 25.27 10.86 -1.23
C LEU A 183 26.56 11.57 -0.82
N SER A 184 26.60 12.26 0.33
CA SER A 184 27.81 12.87 0.87
C SER A 184 28.85 11.86 1.38
N MET A 185 28.50 10.57 1.46
CA MET A 185 29.43 9.47 1.82
C MET A 185 30.31 9.03 0.63
N ASP A 186 30.33 9.79 -0.46
CA ASP A 186 31.13 9.50 -1.64
C ASP A 186 32.61 9.27 -1.29
N GLY A 187 33.21 8.20 -1.88
CA GLY A 187 34.59 7.79 -1.61
C GLY A 187 34.79 6.94 -0.33
N LEU A 188 33.78 6.81 0.53
CA LEU A 188 33.89 5.97 1.73
C LEU A 188 33.92 4.49 1.30
N LEU A 189 34.91 3.74 1.79
CA LEU A 189 35.18 2.35 1.41
C LEU A 189 35.33 2.13 -0.12
N ASN A 190 35.83 3.12 -0.84
CA ASN A 190 35.95 3.13 -2.30
C ASN A 190 34.63 2.92 -3.05
N LEU A 191 33.50 3.29 -2.44
CA LEU A 191 32.19 3.27 -3.05
C LEU A 191 31.74 4.71 -3.38
N HIS A 192 31.09 4.87 -4.52
CA HIS A 192 30.43 6.13 -4.88
C HIS A 192 29.21 6.40 -4.01
N GLY A 193 28.86 7.66 -3.78
CA GLY A 193 27.70 8.05 -2.98
C GLY A 193 26.38 7.43 -3.44
N TRP A 194 26.18 7.29 -4.78
CA TRP A 194 25.00 6.62 -5.34
C TRP A 194 24.97 5.11 -5.04
N GLN A 195 26.12 4.44 -4.91
CA GLN A 195 26.19 3.03 -4.52
C GLN A 195 25.73 2.84 -3.07
N TRP A 196 26.16 3.76 -2.17
CA TRP A 196 25.67 3.80 -0.80
C TRP A 196 24.17 4.03 -0.73
N LEU A 197 23.63 4.88 -1.60
CA LEU A 197 22.20 5.16 -1.65
C LEU A 197 21.40 3.86 -1.93
N PHE A 198 21.73 3.12 -2.99
CA PHE A 198 21.05 1.87 -3.32
C PHE A 198 21.28 0.77 -2.27
N LEU A 199 22.43 0.75 -1.62
CA LEU A 199 22.70 -0.20 -0.53
C LEU A 199 21.84 0.12 0.71
N LEU A 200 21.87 1.36 1.19
CA LEU A 200 21.24 1.75 2.46
C LEU A 200 19.73 1.94 2.35
N GLU A 201 19.19 2.22 1.18
CA GLU A 201 17.75 2.33 0.95
C GLU A 201 17.12 1.02 0.46
N GLY A 202 17.85 0.23 -0.36
CA GLY A 202 17.35 -1.04 -0.88
C GLY A 202 17.46 -2.21 0.11
N PHE A 203 18.57 -2.34 0.83
CA PHE A 203 18.76 -3.46 1.76
C PHE A 203 17.74 -3.53 2.90
N PRO A 204 17.29 -2.42 3.52
CA PRO A 204 16.21 -2.48 4.49
C PRO A 204 14.93 -3.09 3.96
N SER A 205 14.61 -2.93 2.66
CA SER A 205 13.45 -3.56 2.03
C SER A 205 13.54 -5.10 2.06
N VAL A 206 14.74 -5.66 1.94
CA VAL A 206 14.98 -7.12 2.12
C VAL A 206 14.67 -7.55 3.54
N LEU A 207 15.19 -6.83 4.54
CA LEU A 207 14.96 -7.13 5.95
C LEU A 207 13.46 -7.01 6.32
N LEU A 208 12.81 -5.97 5.83
CA LEU A 208 11.37 -5.78 6.02
C LEU A 208 10.55 -6.88 5.33
N GLY A 209 10.95 -7.33 4.15
CA GLY A 209 10.34 -8.46 3.46
C GLY A 209 10.42 -9.75 4.27
N ILE A 210 11.58 -10.04 4.85
CA ILE A 210 11.76 -11.16 5.79
C ILE A 210 10.87 -10.97 7.02
N MET A 211 10.80 -9.74 7.56
CA MET A 211 9.95 -9.43 8.71
C MET A 211 8.45 -9.62 8.41
N VAL A 212 7.99 -9.28 7.21
CA VAL A 212 6.62 -9.52 6.72
C VAL A 212 6.26 -11.00 6.84
N TRP A 213 7.18 -11.90 6.49
CA TRP A 213 6.96 -13.35 6.57
C TRP A 213 6.59 -13.83 7.97
N PHE A 214 7.12 -13.20 9.01
CA PHE A 214 6.88 -13.59 10.40
C PHE A 214 5.80 -12.75 11.09
N TRP A 215 5.59 -11.51 10.65
CA TRP A 215 4.73 -10.54 11.34
C TRP A 215 3.30 -10.49 10.79
N LEU A 216 3.11 -10.63 9.48
CA LEU A 216 1.80 -10.58 8.86
C LEU A 216 1.08 -11.93 8.99
N ASP A 217 -0.25 -11.85 9.16
CA ASP A 217 -1.15 -13.01 9.05
C ASP A 217 -1.99 -12.86 7.78
N ASP A 218 -2.37 -13.98 7.12
CA ASP A 218 -3.13 -13.94 5.87
C ASP A 218 -4.58 -13.45 6.07
N SER A 219 -5.16 -13.72 7.24
CA SER A 219 -6.55 -13.36 7.53
C SER A 219 -6.80 -13.23 9.04
N PRO A 220 -7.86 -12.51 9.45
CA PRO A 220 -8.22 -12.36 10.86
C PRO A 220 -8.42 -13.71 11.58
N SER A 221 -8.97 -14.71 10.90
CA SER A 221 -9.21 -16.04 11.47
C SER A 221 -7.91 -16.74 11.90
N LYS A 222 -6.81 -16.54 11.18
CA LYS A 222 -5.49 -17.12 11.46
C LYS A 222 -4.65 -16.29 12.44
N ALA A 223 -5.05 -15.07 12.75
CA ALA A 223 -4.31 -14.17 13.63
C ALA A 223 -4.29 -14.70 15.08
N LYS A 224 -3.09 -14.90 15.62
CA LYS A 224 -2.91 -15.39 17.00
C LYS A 224 -3.04 -14.28 18.05
N TRP A 225 -2.91 -13.02 17.66
CA TRP A 225 -2.96 -11.84 18.53
C TRP A 225 -4.39 -11.28 18.72
N LEU A 226 -5.38 -11.79 17.97
CA LEU A 226 -6.79 -11.49 18.18
C LEU A 226 -7.42 -12.55 19.07
N THR A 227 -8.19 -12.11 20.07
CA THR A 227 -9.01 -13.00 20.91
C THR A 227 -10.18 -13.57 20.09
N ALA A 228 -10.83 -14.63 20.60
CA ALA A 228 -12.01 -15.19 19.95
C ALA A 228 -13.13 -14.17 19.81
N ASP A 229 -13.33 -13.33 20.83
CA ASP A 229 -14.34 -12.26 20.84
C ASP A 229 -13.99 -11.14 19.86
N ASP A 230 -12.69 -10.76 19.73
CA ASP A 230 -12.23 -9.80 18.74
C ASP A 230 -12.50 -10.29 17.31
N LYS A 231 -12.23 -11.59 17.04
CA LYS A 231 -12.49 -12.22 15.73
C LYS A 231 -13.97 -12.22 15.39
N LYS A 232 -14.82 -12.58 16.34
CA LYS A 232 -16.28 -12.59 16.16
C LYS A 232 -16.80 -11.17 15.89
N CYS A 233 -16.40 -10.22 16.72
CA CYS A 233 -16.76 -8.81 16.54
C CYS A 233 -16.33 -8.26 15.17
N LEU A 234 -15.12 -8.58 14.73
CA LEU A 234 -14.61 -8.15 13.41
C LEU A 234 -15.39 -8.81 12.26
N GLN A 235 -15.71 -10.11 12.39
CA GLN A 235 -16.50 -10.83 11.39
C GLN A 235 -17.90 -10.22 11.25
N GLU A 236 -18.58 -9.92 12.35
CA GLU A 236 -19.88 -9.26 12.35
C GLU A 236 -19.83 -7.89 11.69
N MET A 237 -18.76 -7.09 11.93
CA MET A 237 -18.55 -5.81 11.26
C MET A 237 -18.35 -5.95 9.75
N MET A 238 -17.59 -6.96 9.33
CA MET A 238 -17.33 -7.24 7.91
C MET A 238 -18.59 -7.74 7.19
N ASP A 239 -19.39 -8.58 7.84
CA ASP A 239 -20.62 -9.11 7.26
C ASP A 239 -21.70 -8.02 7.13
N ASN A 240 -21.83 -7.14 8.13
CA ASN A 240 -22.71 -5.97 8.06
C ASN A 240 -22.30 -5.02 6.92
N ASP A 241 -21.00 -4.77 6.74
CA ASP A 241 -20.47 -3.95 5.64
C ASP A 241 -20.81 -4.56 4.26
N ARG A 242 -20.72 -5.89 4.11
CA ARG A 242 -21.10 -6.59 2.89
C ARG A 242 -22.60 -6.48 2.61
N LEU A 243 -23.45 -6.60 3.62
CA LEU A 243 -24.90 -6.50 3.46
C LEU A 243 -25.31 -5.09 3.01
N THR A 244 -24.68 -4.04 3.51
CA THR A 244 -24.94 -2.66 3.08
C THR A 244 -24.52 -2.39 1.63
N LEU A 245 -23.47 -3.06 1.15
CA LEU A 245 -23.01 -2.93 -0.24
C LEU A 245 -23.87 -3.74 -1.24
N VAL A 246 -24.56 -4.79 -0.78
CA VAL A 246 -25.39 -5.66 -1.63
C VAL A 246 -26.84 -5.16 -1.73
N GLN A 247 -27.29 -4.25 -0.84
CA GLN A 247 -28.61 -3.62 -1.02
C GLN A 247 -28.58 -2.68 -2.23
N PRO A 248 -29.26 -3.01 -3.34
CA PRO A 248 -29.17 -2.18 -4.53
C PRO A 248 -29.88 -0.84 -4.29
N GLU A 249 -29.31 0.24 -4.84
CA GLU A 249 -29.93 1.58 -4.97
C GLU A 249 -31.33 1.58 -5.63
N GLY A 250 -31.84 0.41 -6.01
CA GLY A 250 -33.15 0.22 -6.64
C GLY A 250 -34.38 0.58 -5.77
N ALA A 251 -34.22 0.63 -4.45
CA ALA A 251 -35.34 1.04 -3.57
C ALA A 251 -35.60 2.56 -3.58
N ILE A 252 -34.58 3.36 -3.96
CA ILE A 252 -34.71 4.84 -3.96
C ILE A 252 -35.32 5.34 -5.30
N SER A 253 -35.16 4.59 -6.41
CA SER A 253 -35.63 5.02 -7.72
C SER A 253 -37.17 4.98 -7.88
N HIS A 254 -37.86 4.06 -7.21
CA HIS A 254 -39.32 3.97 -7.30
C HIS A 254 -40.06 5.13 -6.62
N HIS A 255 -39.55 5.63 -5.48
CA HIS A 255 -40.14 6.80 -4.82
C HIS A 255 -39.88 8.12 -5.56
N ALA A 256 -38.69 8.26 -6.16
CA ALA A 256 -38.32 9.45 -6.93
C ALA A 256 -39.08 9.55 -8.28
N MET A 257 -39.42 8.41 -8.91
CA MET A 257 -40.27 8.40 -10.11
C MET A 257 -41.71 8.71 -9.80
N GLN A 258 -42.27 8.27 -8.68
CA GLN A 258 -43.64 8.52 -8.27
C GLN A 258 -43.88 10.00 -7.90
N GLN A 259 -42.90 10.69 -7.34
CA GLN A 259 -42.98 12.13 -7.09
C GLN A 259 -42.91 13.00 -8.36
N ARG A 260 -42.22 12.56 -9.41
CA ARG A 260 -42.17 13.30 -10.69
C ARG A 260 -43.43 13.21 -11.52
N SER A 261 -44.31 12.23 -11.27
CA SER A 261 -45.60 12.12 -11.96
C SER A 261 -46.70 13.03 -11.40
N LEU A 262 -46.49 13.67 -10.24
CA LEU A 262 -47.45 14.59 -9.61
C LEU A 262 -47.26 16.07 -10.02
N TRP A 263 -46.26 16.38 -10.87
CA TRP A 263 -45.97 17.72 -11.36
C TRP A 263 -46.07 17.86 -12.89
N ARG A 264 -46.92 17.04 -13.52
CA ARG A 264 -47.36 17.22 -14.92
C ARG A 264 -48.86 17.40 -15.02
#